data_404b16a924ac0b9ebbe812439f8360fa
#
_entry.id   404b16a924ac0b9ebbe812439f8360fa
#
_cell.length_a   1.000
_cell.length_b   1.000
_cell.length_c   1.000
_cell.angle_alpha   90.00
_cell.angle_beta   90.00
_cell.angle_gamma   90.00
#
_symmetry.space_group_name_H-M   'P 1'
#
loop_
_entity.id
_entity.type
_entity.pdbx_description
1 polymer ?
#
loop_
_entity_poly.entity_id
_entity_poly.type
_entity_poly.pdbx_seq_one_letter_code
_entity_poly.pdbx_strand_id
1 'polypeptide(L)'
;DMILLVAYKILTVNSNVARNIASNIRAIYVDEFQDTRELQYNVIAKLLQNNPQIQSMFVGDIDQAIYGSLDGIAKSVEELEMLTSHTFQSKTLHGCYRSNQRLVDFYSNFQSCPYEIESRGNNKNDRGFISYDCKVTKEDLPNIIKNIIKEKIESGIHEKDICVLAPQHYPLFSLGEYLKKELPYCNFDAINISPIKVNNHSLFFKLA
;
A
#
# COMPACT_ATOMS: atom_id res chain seq x y z
N ASP A 1 2.82 11.59 15.17
CA ASP A 1 1.46 11.40 15.72
C ASP A 1 1.02 12.48 16.70
N MET A 2 1.92 13.32 17.20
CA MET A 2 1.56 14.42 18.10
C MET A 2 0.55 15.40 17.48
N ILE A 3 0.67 15.72 16.20
CA ILE A 3 -0.25 16.60 15.46
C ILE A 3 -1.66 16.02 15.43
N LEU A 4 -1.80 14.74 15.14
CA LEU A 4 -3.11 14.05 15.15
C LEU A 4 -3.73 14.01 16.53
N LEU A 5 -2.92 13.79 17.57
CA LEU A 5 -3.39 13.79 18.95
C LEU A 5 -3.89 15.18 19.37
N VAL A 6 -3.18 16.24 18.98
CA VAL A 6 -3.61 17.62 19.23
C VAL A 6 -4.90 17.93 18.47
N ALA A 7 -4.98 17.55 17.20
CA ALA A 7 -6.20 17.74 16.39
C ALA A 7 -7.40 17.02 17.03
N TYR A 8 -7.24 15.74 17.41
CA TYR A 8 -8.28 14.96 18.07
C TYR A 8 -8.73 15.61 19.39
N LYS A 9 -7.78 16.07 20.22
CA LYS A 9 -8.10 16.77 21.48
C LYS A 9 -8.87 18.07 21.25
N ILE A 10 -8.46 18.88 20.28
CA ILE A 10 -9.16 20.14 19.94
C ILE A 10 -10.60 19.84 19.51
N LEU A 11 -10.80 18.87 18.60
CA LEU A 11 -12.13 18.48 18.13
C LEU A 11 -13.01 17.88 19.25
N THR A 12 -12.39 17.25 20.26
CA THR A 12 -13.11 16.64 21.38
C THR A 12 -13.51 17.66 22.43
N VAL A 13 -12.59 18.58 22.78
CA VAL A 13 -12.82 19.55 23.87
C VAL A 13 -13.65 20.77 23.40
N ASN A 14 -13.50 21.14 22.12
CA ASN A 14 -14.16 22.35 21.60
C ASN A 14 -15.16 21.99 20.48
N SER A 15 -16.41 21.74 20.89
CA SER A 15 -17.50 21.38 19.97
C SER A 15 -17.80 22.47 18.92
N ASN A 16 -17.56 23.75 19.22
CA ASN A 16 -17.75 24.83 18.27
C ASN A 16 -16.70 24.78 17.14
N VAL A 17 -15.46 24.51 17.48
CA VAL A 17 -14.39 24.31 16.48
C VAL A 17 -14.69 23.08 15.63
N ALA A 18 -15.04 21.95 16.25
CA ALA A 18 -15.40 20.73 15.53
C ALA A 18 -16.55 20.95 14.55
N ARG A 19 -17.61 21.62 14.99
CA ARG A 19 -18.80 21.93 14.17
C ARG A 19 -18.46 22.90 13.05
N ASN A 20 -17.68 23.94 13.32
CA ASN A 20 -17.27 24.90 12.31
C ASN A 20 -16.41 24.25 11.21
N ILE A 21 -15.44 23.41 11.58
CA ILE A 21 -14.63 22.65 10.61
C ILE A 21 -15.54 21.71 9.81
N ALA A 22 -16.35 20.90 10.48
CA ALA A 22 -17.22 19.93 9.85
C ALA A 22 -18.26 20.57 8.90
N SER A 23 -18.76 21.77 9.21
CA SER A 23 -19.72 22.48 8.35
C SER A 23 -19.15 22.91 7.00
N ASN A 24 -17.83 23.00 6.88
CA ASN A 24 -17.15 23.36 5.63
C ASN A 24 -16.74 22.12 4.80
N ILE A 25 -17.00 20.90 5.31
CA ILE A 25 -16.64 19.64 4.64
C ILE A 25 -17.91 19.07 4.01
N ARG A 26 -17.86 18.78 2.71
CA ARG A 26 -18.96 18.11 1.99
C ARG A 26 -18.76 16.61 1.90
N ALA A 27 -17.52 16.17 1.74
CA ALA A 27 -17.21 14.75 1.60
C ALA A 27 -15.84 14.43 2.20
N ILE A 28 -15.70 13.21 2.71
CA ILE A 28 -14.43 12.62 3.18
C ILE A 28 -14.23 11.33 2.44
N TYR A 29 -13.13 11.21 1.71
CA TYR A 29 -12.71 9.99 1.03
C TYR A 29 -11.43 9.48 1.70
N VAL A 30 -11.46 8.22 2.13
CA VAL A 30 -10.33 7.53 2.74
C VAL A 30 -9.92 6.42 1.80
N ASP A 31 -8.74 6.55 1.21
CA ASP A 31 -8.12 5.52 0.39
C ASP A 31 -7.17 4.68 1.25
N GLU A 32 -6.99 3.41 0.90
CA GLU A 32 -6.19 2.43 1.65
C GLU A 32 -6.59 2.41 3.15
N PHE A 33 -7.90 2.33 3.41
CA PHE A 33 -8.41 2.46 4.79
C PHE A 33 -7.82 1.44 5.75
N GLN A 34 -7.36 0.29 5.28
CA GLN A 34 -6.71 -0.75 6.09
C GLN A 34 -5.39 -0.30 6.72
N ASP A 35 -4.76 0.76 6.16
CA ASP A 35 -3.52 1.34 6.71
C ASP A 35 -3.78 2.55 7.63
N THR A 36 -5.06 2.88 7.84
CA THR A 36 -5.47 4.00 8.68
C THR A 36 -5.28 3.66 10.16
N ARG A 37 -4.65 4.58 10.90
CA ARG A 37 -4.43 4.42 12.35
C ARG A 37 -5.63 4.80 13.18
N GLU A 38 -5.74 4.24 14.37
CA GLU A 38 -6.84 4.50 15.30
C GLU A 38 -7.11 6.00 15.52
N LEU A 39 -6.04 6.78 15.69
CA LEU A 39 -6.17 8.21 15.93
C LEU A 39 -6.70 8.98 14.71
N GLN A 40 -6.39 8.52 13.48
CA GLN A 40 -6.93 9.08 12.25
C GLN A 40 -8.43 8.79 12.13
N TYR A 41 -8.84 7.54 12.40
CA TYR A 41 -10.26 7.18 12.48
C TYR A 41 -11.02 8.05 13.48
N ASN A 42 -10.44 8.28 14.65
CA ASN A 42 -11.05 9.10 15.70
C ASN A 42 -11.22 10.56 15.28
N VAL A 43 -10.26 11.12 14.55
CA VAL A 43 -10.38 12.49 13.99
C VAL A 43 -11.51 12.54 12.96
N ILE A 44 -11.54 11.58 12.02
CA ILE A 44 -12.60 11.48 11.00
C ILE A 44 -13.96 11.33 11.66
N ALA A 45 -14.08 10.44 12.62
CA ALA A 45 -15.31 10.19 13.34
C ALA A 45 -15.85 11.46 14.05
N LYS A 46 -14.97 12.26 14.67
CA LYS A 46 -15.38 13.54 15.28
C LYS A 46 -15.96 14.52 14.27
N LEU A 47 -15.42 14.56 13.06
CA LEU A 47 -15.97 15.41 12.00
C LEU A 47 -17.34 14.90 11.53
N LEU A 48 -17.47 13.61 11.27
CA LEU A 48 -18.72 12.98 10.84
C LEU A 48 -19.82 13.11 11.90
N GLN A 49 -19.50 12.86 13.17
CA GLN A 49 -20.44 13.05 14.30
C GLN A 49 -20.94 14.50 14.45
N ASN A 50 -20.12 15.50 14.08
CA ASN A 50 -20.50 16.91 14.17
C ASN A 50 -21.25 17.45 12.95
N ASN A 51 -21.21 16.74 11.82
CA ASN A 51 -22.00 17.06 10.63
C ASN A 51 -22.43 15.76 9.90
N PRO A 52 -23.64 15.25 10.18
CA PRO A 52 -24.18 14.05 9.55
C PRO A 52 -24.42 14.17 8.04
N GLN A 53 -24.29 15.35 7.47
CA GLN A 53 -24.47 15.58 6.03
C GLN A 53 -23.18 15.32 5.22
N ILE A 54 -22.05 15.11 5.90
CA ILE A 54 -20.80 14.77 5.22
C ILE A 54 -20.95 13.40 4.57
N GLN A 55 -20.74 13.34 3.26
CA GLN A 55 -20.62 12.07 2.55
C GLN A 55 -19.27 11.44 2.87
N SER A 56 -19.28 10.16 3.22
CA SER A 56 -18.03 9.46 3.54
C SER A 56 -17.89 8.18 2.73
N MET A 57 -16.67 7.92 2.25
CA MET A 57 -16.33 6.71 1.51
C MET A 57 -14.96 6.22 1.97
N PHE A 58 -14.91 4.93 2.31
CA PHE A 58 -13.68 4.22 2.67
C PHE A 58 -13.41 3.19 1.59
N VAL A 59 -12.22 3.25 0.99
CA VAL A 59 -11.79 2.32 -0.07
C VAL A 59 -10.51 1.65 0.38
N GLY A 60 -10.40 0.35 0.16
CA GLY A 60 -9.20 -0.40 0.50
C GLY A 60 -9.41 -1.91 0.37
N ASP A 61 -8.40 -2.64 0.74
CA ASP A 61 -8.35 -4.09 0.66
C ASP A 61 -7.78 -4.64 1.97
N ILE A 62 -8.60 -5.37 2.72
CA ILE A 62 -8.21 -5.94 4.01
C ILE A 62 -7.04 -6.93 3.85
N ASP A 63 -6.98 -7.64 2.73
CA ASP A 63 -5.91 -8.59 2.45
C ASP A 63 -4.55 -7.90 2.19
N GLN A 64 -4.56 -6.59 1.95
CA GLN A 64 -3.36 -5.76 1.83
C GLN A 64 -2.94 -5.07 3.13
N ALA A 65 -3.56 -5.37 4.26
CA ALA A 65 -3.24 -4.83 5.58
C ALA A 65 -1.89 -5.33 6.11
N ILE A 66 -0.78 -4.88 5.51
CA ILE A 66 0.59 -5.28 5.89
C ILE A 66 1.19 -4.43 7.02
N TYR A 67 0.55 -3.33 7.39
CA TYR A 67 1.02 -2.40 8.41
C TYR A 67 0.39 -2.60 9.79
N GLY A 68 -0.20 -3.76 10.07
CA GLY A 68 -0.74 -4.08 11.40
C GLY A 68 0.29 -3.97 12.53
N SER A 69 1.58 -4.21 12.25
CA SER A 69 2.69 -3.99 13.21
C SER A 69 3.05 -2.51 13.43
N LEU A 70 2.52 -1.59 12.60
CA LEU A 70 2.75 -0.14 12.63
C LEU A 70 1.47 0.63 12.98
N ASP A 71 0.54 0.01 13.72
CA ASP A 71 -0.74 0.56 14.17
C ASP A 71 -1.77 0.81 13.04
N GLY A 72 -1.60 0.23 11.86
CA GLY A 72 -2.65 0.17 10.84
C GLY A 72 -3.77 -0.80 11.27
N ILE A 73 -5.01 -0.36 11.24
CA ILE A 73 -6.16 -1.14 11.68
C ILE A 73 -7.23 -1.11 10.59
N ALA A 74 -7.50 -2.27 10.00
CA ALA A 74 -8.65 -2.42 9.11
C ALA A 74 -9.92 -2.60 9.96
N LYS A 75 -10.75 -1.56 10.03
CA LYS A 75 -12.03 -1.63 10.77
C LYS A 75 -13.10 -2.29 9.91
N SER A 76 -13.94 -3.12 10.54
CA SER A 76 -15.15 -3.65 9.90
C SER A 76 -16.19 -2.55 9.65
N VAL A 77 -17.20 -2.86 8.83
CA VAL A 77 -18.30 -1.92 8.56
C VAL A 77 -19.00 -1.55 9.87
N GLU A 78 -19.28 -2.53 10.72
CA GLU A 78 -19.96 -2.34 12.01
C GLU A 78 -19.12 -1.47 12.95
N GLU A 79 -17.80 -1.65 12.98
CA GLU A 79 -16.90 -0.81 13.78
C GLU A 79 -16.86 0.64 13.27
N LEU A 80 -16.87 0.84 11.95
CA LEU A 80 -16.94 2.16 11.35
C LEU A 80 -18.28 2.84 11.65
N GLU A 81 -19.40 2.11 11.56
CA GLU A 81 -20.74 2.62 11.90
C GLU A 81 -20.83 3.03 13.37
N MET A 82 -20.36 2.19 14.28
CA MET A 82 -20.32 2.52 15.72
C MET A 82 -19.45 3.76 15.99
N LEU A 83 -18.29 3.83 15.34
CA LEU A 83 -17.34 4.92 15.56
C LEU A 83 -17.81 6.25 15.00
N THR A 84 -18.39 6.24 13.81
CA THR A 84 -18.77 7.46 13.07
C THR A 84 -20.21 7.90 13.29
N SER A 85 -21.06 7.00 13.78
CA SER A 85 -22.54 7.17 13.86
C SER A 85 -23.18 7.37 12.46
N HIS A 86 -22.54 6.84 11.40
CA HIS A 86 -23.05 6.82 10.04
C HIS A 86 -23.33 5.38 9.63
N THR A 87 -24.29 5.19 8.73
CA THR A 87 -24.56 3.90 8.09
C THR A 87 -23.76 3.80 6.80
N PHE A 88 -23.13 2.65 6.56
CA PHE A 88 -22.35 2.39 5.36
C PHE A 88 -22.95 1.28 4.51
N GLN A 89 -22.89 1.48 3.20
CA GLN A 89 -23.19 0.42 2.23
C GLN A 89 -21.86 -0.18 1.73
N SER A 90 -21.64 -1.44 2.06
CA SER A 90 -20.49 -2.18 1.54
C SER A 90 -20.68 -2.55 0.08
N LYS A 91 -19.62 -2.38 -0.73
CA LYS A 91 -19.57 -2.81 -2.14
C LYS A 91 -18.21 -3.43 -2.43
N THR A 92 -18.22 -4.55 -3.12
CA THR A 92 -17.01 -5.25 -3.55
C THR A 92 -16.68 -4.92 -5.00
N LEU A 93 -15.40 -4.69 -5.30
CA LEU A 93 -14.92 -4.48 -6.66
C LEU A 93 -14.43 -5.82 -7.24
N HIS A 94 -15.08 -6.27 -8.31
CA HIS A 94 -14.80 -7.56 -8.95
C HIS A 94 -13.90 -7.46 -10.20
N GLY A 95 -13.49 -6.27 -10.59
CA GLY A 95 -12.73 -6.05 -11.82
C GLY A 95 -11.27 -5.70 -11.55
N CYS A 96 -10.34 -6.50 -12.06
CA CYS A 96 -8.90 -6.19 -12.06
C CYS A 96 -8.48 -5.69 -13.44
N TYR A 97 -7.96 -4.46 -13.51
CA TYR A 97 -7.48 -3.84 -14.76
C TYR A 97 -5.95 -3.89 -14.90
N ARG A 98 -5.25 -4.32 -13.85
CA ARG A 98 -3.78 -4.35 -13.78
C ARG A 98 -3.19 -5.67 -14.25
N SER A 99 -3.74 -6.77 -13.78
CA SER A 99 -3.16 -8.12 -13.94
C SER A 99 -3.97 -8.95 -14.92
N ASN A 100 -3.29 -9.87 -15.63
CA ASN A 100 -3.98 -10.88 -16.43
C ASN A 100 -4.72 -11.89 -15.52
N GLN A 101 -5.64 -12.68 -16.11
CA GLN A 101 -6.47 -13.60 -15.34
C GLN A 101 -5.66 -14.65 -14.57
N ARG A 102 -4.57 -15.15 -15.14
CA ARG A 102 -3.72 -16.15 -14.47
C ARG A 102 -3.09 -15.62 -13.17
N LEU A 103 -2.66 -14.35 -13.15
CA LEU A 103 -2.16 -13.72 -11.94
C LEU A 103 -3.28 -13.47 -10.93
N VAL A 104 -4.46 -13.06 -11.43
CA VAL A 104 -5.66 -12.90 -10.60
C VAL A 104 -6.01 -14.23 -9.90
N ASP A 105 -6.10 -15.32 -10.65
CA ASP A 105 -6.39 -16.65 -10.12
C ASP A 105 -5.33 -17.10 -9.09
N PHE A 106 -4.07 -16.75 -9.33
CA PHE A 106 -2.99 -17.10 -8.41
C PHE A 106 -3.13 -16.37 -7.07
N TYR A 107 -3.26 -15.05 -7.06
CA TYR A 107 -3.31 -14.32 -5.79
C TYR A 107 -4.68 -14.45 -5.09
N SER A 108 -5.73 -14.79 -5.81
CA SER A 108 -7.04 -15.08 -5.19
C SER A 108 -7.00 -16.26 -4.21
N ASN A 109 -6.01 -17.15 -4.34
CA ASN A 109 -5.81 -18.21 -3.35
C ASN A 109 -5.35 -17.72 -1.96
N PHE A 110 -4.94 -16.46 -1.85
CA PHE A 110 -4.49 -15.85 -0.60
C PHE A 110 -5.51 -14.91 0.02
N GLN A 111 -6.72 -14.81 -0.55
CA GLN A 111 -7.79 -13.99 0.00
C GLN A 111 -8.31 -14.56 1.33
N SER A 112 -8.47 -13.70 2.33
CA SER A 112 -9.07 -14.05 3.62
C SER A 112 -10.57 -14.36 3.47
N CYS A 113 -11.26 -13.60 2.62
CA CYS A 113 -12.66 -13.80 2.26
C CYS A 113 -12.75 -13.98 0.76
N PRO A 114 -12.84 -15.22 0.25
CA PRO A 114 -12.86 -15.48 -1.19
C PRO A 114 -14.04 -14.81 -1.89
N TYR A 115 -13.76 -14.09 -2.97
CA TYR A 115 -14.73 -13.59 -3.93
C TYR A 115 -14.13 -13.61 -5.32
N GLU A 116 -14.98 -13.68 -6.34
CA GLU A 116 -14.51 -13.75 -7.72
C GLU A 116 -13.99 -12.40 -8.19
N ILE A 117 -12.78 -12.40 -8.75
CA ILE A 117 -12.17 -11.25 -9.43
C ILE A 117 -11.95 -11.62 -10.89
N GLU A 118 -12.42 -10.77 -11.79
CA GLU A 118 -12.24 -10.91 -13.22
C GLU A 118 -11.21 -9.92 -13.76
N SER A 119 -10.25 -10.40 -14.55
CA SER A 119 -9.33 -9.51 -15.26
C SER A 119 -10.09 -8.77 -16.37
N ARG A 120 -10.04 -7.44 -16.35
CA ARG A 120 -10.71 -6.53 -17.30
C ARG A 120 -9.76 -5.62 -18.05
N GLY A 121 -8.45 -5.76 -17.80
CA GLY A 121 -7.41 -5.00 -18.48
C GLY A 121 -7.20 -5.47 -19.93
N ASN A 122 -6.41 -4.69 -20.68
CA ASN A 122 -6.02 -5.03 -22.04
C ASN A 122 -5.17 -6.30 -22.12
N ASN A 123 -4.50 -6.64 -21.03
CA ASN A 123 -3.63 -7.81 -20.87
C ASN A 123 -4.34 -9.03 -20.29
N LYS A 124 -5.68 -9.02 -20.20
CA LYS A 124 -6.46 -10.10 -19.57
C LYS A 124 -6.19 -11.50 -20.14
N ASN A 125 -5.89 -11.57 -21.43
CA ASN A 125 -5.62 -12.83 -22.15
C ASN A 125 -4.12 -13.18 -22.21
N ASP A 126 -3.23 -12.36 -21.64
CA ASP A 126 -1.80 -12.64 -21.67
C ASP A 126 -1.51 -13.91 -20.89
N ARG A 127 -0.69 -14.76 -21.51
CA ARG A 127 -0.23 -16.00 -20.88
C ARG A 127 0.96 -15.73 -19.97
N GLY A 128 0.72 -15.08 -18.83
CA GLY A 128 1.76 -14.92 -17.81
C GLY A 128 2.30 -16.28 -17.33
N PHE A 129 3.57 -16.34 -17.01
CA PHE A 129 4.20 -17.53 -16.42
C PHE A 129 4.45 -17.26 -14.93
N ILE A 130 4.04 -18.21 -14.09
CA ILE A 130 4.29 -18.19 -12.65
C ILE A 130 5.13 -19.41 -12.33
N SER A 131 6.29 -19.18 -11.70
CA SER A 131 7.14 -20.25 -11.20
C SER A 131 7.51 -19.97 -9.75
N TYR A 132 7.80 -21.04 -9.02
CA TYR A 132 8.30 -20.95 -7.64
C TYR A 132 9.40 -21.96 -7.44
N ASP A 133 10.33 -21.65 -6.54
CA ASP A 133 11.38 -22.55 -6.09
C ASP A 133 11.52 -22.46 -4.57
N CYS A 134 11.35 -23.60 -3.91
CA CYS A 134 11.44 -23.73 -2.45
C CYS A 134 12.79 -24.29 -1.98
N LYS A 135 13.73 -24.56 -2.89
CA LYS A 135 15.01 -25.22 -2.59
C LYS A 135 16.19 -24.26 -2.64
N VAL A 136 15.98 -23.05 -3.13
CA VAL A 136 17.03 -22.04 -3.25
C VAL A 136 17.53 -21.63 -1.86
N THR A 137 18.84 -21.65 -1.66
CA THR A 137 19.47 -21.14 -0.44
C THR A 137 19.60 -19.62 -0.49
N LYS A 138 19.83 -18.98 0.66
CA LYS A 138 20.05 -17.53 0.71
C LYS A 138 21.33 -17.11 -0.04
N GLU A 139 22.32 -17.97 -0.04
CA GLU A 139 23.61 -17.76 -0.70
C GLU A 139 23.47 -17.79 -2.23
N ASP A 140 22.62 -18.66 -2.75
CA ASP A 140 22.41 -18.85 -4.19
C ASP A 140 21.45 -17.81 -4.78
N LEU A 141 20.56 -17.27 -3.96
CA LEU A 141 19.47 -16.38 -4.37
C LEU A 141 19.94 -15.19 -5.22
N PRO A 142 21.01 -14.43 -4.87
CA PRO A 142 21.47 -13.29 -5.68
C PRO A 142 21.87 -13.70 -7.10
N ASN A 143 22.54 -14.85 -7.25
CA ASN A 143 22.98 -15.35 -8.55
C ASN A 143 21.78 -15.81 -9.41
N ILE A 144 20.81 -16.46 -8.80
CA ILE A 144 19.58 -16.89 -9.49
C ILE A 144 18.79 -15.66 -9.97
N ILE A 145 18.60 -14.66 -9.13
CA ILE A 145 17.91 -13.42 -9.50
C ILE A 145 18.63 -12.70 -10.64
N LYS A 146 19.97 -12.61 -10.57
CA LYS A 146 20.80 -12.07 -11.66
C LYS A 146 20.52 -12.77 -12.97
N ASN A 147 20.53 -14.11 -12.98
CA ASN A 147 20.33 -14.91 -14.18
C ASN A 147 18.92 -14.72 -14.76
N ILE A 148 17.89 -14.65 -13.90
CA ILE A 148 16.51 -14.38 -14.30
C ILE A 148 16.41 -12.99 -14.95
N ILE A 149 16.98 -11.96 -14.33
CA ILE A 149 16.98 -10.60 -14.88
C ILE A 149 17.66 -10.59 -16.26
N LYS A 150 18.83 -11.21 -16.37
CA LYS A 150 19.58 -11.28 -17.62
C LYS A 150 18.76 -11.97 -18.72
N GLU A 151 18.16 -13.12 -18.44
CA GLU A 151 17.29 -13.85 -19.37
C GLU A 151 16.11 -12.98 -19.84
N LYS A 152 15.46 -12.25 -18.92
CA LYS A 152 14.33 -11.38 -19.25
C LYS A 152 14.74 -10.22 -20.16
N ILE A 153 15.87 -9.59 -19.88
CA ILE A 153 16.41 -8.51 -20.74
C ILE A 153 16.80 -9.07 -22.12
N GLU A 154 17.46 -10.20 -22.20
CA GLU A 154 17.81 -10.87 -23.45
C GLU A 154 16.56 -11.29 -24.27
N SER A 155 15.44 -11.55 -23.59
CA SER A 155 14.15 -11.82 -24.25
C SER A 155 13.40 -10.54 -24.69
N GLY A 156 13.99 -9.35 -24.49
CA GLY A 156 13.45 -8.08 -24.93
C GLY A 156 12.59 -7.34 -23.91
N ILE A 157 12.54 -7.81 -22.66
CA ILE A 157 11.85 -7.08 -21.58
C ILE A 157 12.75 -5.92 -21.15
N HIS A 158 12.19 -4.72 -21.08
CA HIS A 158 12.94 -3.55 -20.64
C HIS A 158 13.19 -3.62 -19.12
N GLU A 159 14.38 -3.24 -18.66
CA GLU A 159 14.79 -3.28 -17.25
C GLU A 159 13.79 -2.60 -16.29
N LYS A 160 13.19 -1.47 -16.72
CA LYS A 160 12.15 -0.74 -15.94
C LYS A 160 10.88 -1.54 -15.67
N ASP A 161 10.65 -2.61 -16.46
CA ASP A 161 9.46 -3.47 -16.34
C ASP A 161 9.75 -4.71 -15.47
N ILE A 162 10.96 -4.80 -14.88
CA ILE A 162 11.38 -5.87 -13.99
C ILE A 162 11.44 -5.34 -12.55
N CYS A 163 10.74 -6.01 -11.63
CA CYS A 163 10.72 -5.65 -10.22
C CYS A 163 11.11 -6.84 -9.35
N VAL A 164 11.96 -6.59 -8.35
CA VAL A 164 12.31 -7.56 -7.30
C VAL A 164 11.72 -7.08 -5.98
N LEU A 165 10.93 -7.92 -5.34
CA LEU A 165 10.27 -7.61 -4.07
C LEU A 165 10.84 -8.48 -2.94
N ALA A 166 10.95 -7.91 -1.75
CA ALA A 166 11.27 -8.64 -0.53
C ALA A 166 10.51 -8.05 0.67
N PRO A 167 10.25 -8.84 1.71
CA PRO A 167 9.52 -8.38 2.90
C PRO A 167 10.25 -7.29 3.70
N GLN A 168 11.57 -7.17 3.52
CA GLN A 168 12.42 -6.24 4.28
C GLN A 168 13.40 -5.52 3.34
N HIS A 169 13.77 -4.30 3.69
CA HIS A 169 14.71 -3.49 2.91
C HIS A 169 16.15 -4.02 2.91
N TYR A 170 16.61 -4.59 4.01
CA TYR A 170 18.00 -5.03 4.14
C TYR A 170 18.43 -6.07 3.08
N PRO A 171 17.67 -7.14 2.81
CA PRO A 171 18.00 -8.07 1.73
C PRO A 171 18.04 -7.41 0.35
N LEU A 172 17.12 -6.46 0.09
CA LEU A 172 17.08 -5.74 -1.18
C LEU A 172 18.32 -4.86 -1.37
N PHE A 173 18.80 -4.23 -0.30
CA PHE A 173 20.02 -3.42 -0.37
C PHE A 173 21.23 -4.26 -0.78
N SER A 174 21.50 -5.34 -0.07
CA SER A 174 22.62 -6.24 -0.37
C SER A 174 22.53 -6.83 -1.77
N LEU A 175 21.32 -7.21 -2.19
CA LEU A 175 21.05 -7.68 -3.54
C LEU A 175 21.29 -6.59 -4.58
N GLY A 176 20.83 -5.37 -4.33
CA GLY A 176 21.00 -4.23 -5.22
C GLY A 176 22.47 -3.90 -5.48
N GLU A 177 23.29 -3.88 -4.44
CA GLU A 177 24.74 -3.67 -4.58
C GLU A 177 25.42 -4.81 -5.39
N TYR A 178 25.01 -6.05 -5.16
CA TYR A 178 25.47 -7.19 -5.95
C TYR A 178 25.06 -7.05 -7.42
N LEU A 179 23.79 -6.76 -7.71
CA LEU A 179 23.27 -6.64 -9.07
C LEU A 179 23.90 -5.48 -9.84
N LYS A 180 24.15 -4.33 -9.21
CA LYS A 180 24.86 -3.20 -9.84
C LYS A 180 26.25 -3.58 -10.29
N LYS A 181 26.95 -4.41 -9.51
CA LYS A 181 28.28 -4.90 -9.86
C LYS A 181 28.26 -5.90 -11.01
N GLU A 182 27.29 -6.81 -10.99
CA GLU A 182 27.22 -7.94 -11.93
C GLU A 182 26.52 -7.58 -13.25
N LEU A 183 25.64 -6.58 -13.23
CA LEU A 183 24.89 -6.09 -14.39
C LEU A 183 25.08 -4.57 -14.56
N PRO A 184 26.32 -4.09 -14.85
CA PRO A 184 26.64 -2.65 -14.89
C PRO A 184 25.95 -1.90 -16.03
N TYR A 185 25.35 -2.60 -16.97
CA TYR A 185 24.57 -2.03 -18.07
C TYR A 185 23.10 -1.81 -17.73
N CYS A 186 22.64 -2.28 -16.57
CA CYS A 186 21.26 -2.07 -16.09
C CYS A 186 21.20 -0.88 -15.15
N ASN A 187 20.15 -0.07 -15.29
CA ASN A 187 19.85 0.98 -14.34
C ASN A 187 18.95 0.40 -13.22
N PHE A 188 19.46 0.40 -12.01
CA PHE A 188 18.70 0.00 -10.82
C PHE A 188 18.27 1.24 -10.07
N ASP A 189 16.99 1.29 -9.69
CA ASP A 189 16.52 2.31 -8.76
C ASP A 189 17.31 2.23 -7.45
N ALA A 190 17.73 3.38 -6.95
CA ALA A 190 18.43 3.44 -5.67
C ALA A 190 17.49 2.99 -4.57
N ILE A 191 17.86 1.91 -3.85
CA ILE A 191 17.17 1.52 -2.63
C ILE A 191 17.46 2.61 -1.60
N ASN A 192 16.45 3.41 -1.31
CA ASN A 192 16.58 4.47 -0.35
C ASN A 192 16.54 3.87 1.05
N ILE A 193 17.69 3.70 1.69
CA ILE A 193 17.80 3.15 3.06
C ILE A 193 17.28 4.16 4.09
N SER A 194 17.26 5.43 3.73
CA SER A 194 16.75 6.48 4.60
C SER A 194 15.22 6.50 4.56
N PRO A 195 14.53 6.38 5.72
CA PRO A 195 13.08 6.58 5.79
C PRO A 195 12.70 8.03 5.49
N ILE A 196 13.67 8.91 5.36
CA ILE A 196 13.49 10.33 5.02
C ILE A 196 13.76 10.48 3.53
N LYS A 197 12.75 10.92 2.76
CA LYS A 197 12.95 11.26 1.34
C LYS A 197 14.12 12.24 1.23
N VAL A 198 15.06 11.95 0.34
CA VAL A 198 16.17 12.84 0.06
C VAL A 198 15.60 14.21 -0.34
N ASN A 199 15.76 15.18 0.56
CA ASN A 199 15.37 16.55 0.31
C ASN A 199 16.63 17.40 0.36
N ASN A 200 17.09 17.85 -0.78
CA ASN A 200 18.31 18.69 -0.94
C ASN A 200 18.27 19.99 -0.13
N HIS A 201 17.10 20.35 0.40
CA HIS A 201 16.91 21.50 1.29
C HIS A 201 16.94 21.14 2.78
N SER A 202 16.98 19.85 3.12
CA SER A 202 17.07 19.39 4.50
C SER A 202 18.48 19.62 5.05
N LEU A 203 18.57 20.22 6.22
CA LEU A 203 19.85 20.48 6.91
C LEU A 203 20.63 19.17 7.14
N PHE A 204 19.93 18.06 7.38
CA PHE A 204 20.51 16.74 7.58
C PHE A 204 21.33 16.25 6.37
N PHE A 205 20.86 16.50 5.15
CA PHE A 205 21.57 16.12 3.93
C PHE A 205 22.63 17.13 3.48
N LYS A 206 22.71 18.30 4.10
CA LYS A 206 23.80 19.28 3.85
C LYS A 206 25.02 19.07 4.77
N LEU A 207 24.88 18.27 5.82
CA LEU A 207 25.93 18.01 6.81
C LEU A 207 26.51 16.59 6.70
N ALA A 208 25.94 15.72 5.87
CA ALA A 208 26.42 14.39 5.53
C ALA A 208 27.12 14.37 4.17
#